data_a02759926312828c6bf2a6b0f1a54b89
#
_entry.id   a02759926312828c6bf2a6b0f1a54b89
#
_cell.length_a   1.000
_cell.length_b   1.000
_cell.length_c   1.000
_cell.angle_alpha   90.00
_cell.angle_beta   90.00
_cell.angle_gamma   90.00
#
_symmetry.space_group_name_H-M   'P 1'
#
loop_
_entity.id
_entity.type
_entity.pdbx_description
1 polymer ?
#
loop_
_entity_poly.entity_id
_entity_poly.type
_entity_poly.pdbx_seq_one_letter_code
_entity_poly.pdbx_strand_id
1 'polypeptide(L)'
;MKIAALLSGGKDSLYASYIAMQYGWEITHAVTIKPEKLSWMYHTENIDFVEPIAESMGIPLIERHTVAEKEDELEDLKIALEGMDIDGVISGAIASEYQRTRIEKICHELGIKSFTPLWHKNGELLLREMVGAGFEIAIVAVAAEGLGEEWLGRIIDSKCIDELSRLNKKYRVNISGEGGEYETFVLDCPLYAKKLIVEKAEKEWERGRGTLGIKKVRMEDK
;
A
#
# COMPACT_ATOMS: atom_id res chain seq x y z
N MET A 1 -4.70 11.16 -18.68
CA MET A 1 -5.38 9.89 -18.49
C MET A 1 -6.05 9.92 -17.13
N LYS A 2 -7.28 9.43 -17.03
CA LYS A 2 -8.02 9.25 -15.77
C LYS A 2 -7.74 7.86 -15.22
N ILE A 3 -7.28 7.76 -13.99
CA ILE A 3 -6.81 6.51 -13.38
C ILE A 3 -7.52 6.28 -12.05
N ALA A 4 -7.98 5.04 -11.81
CA ALA A 4 -8.33 4.58 -10.48
C ALA A 4 -7.09 4.00 -9.79
N ALA A 5 -6.84 4.39 -8.55
CA ALA A 5 -5.73 3.87 -7.74
C ALA A 5 -6.22 2.77 -6.79
N LEU A 6 -5.62 1.57 -6.87
CA LEU A 6 -5.84 0.52 -5.88
C LEU A 6 -5.03 0.85 -4.64
N LEU A 7 -5.70 1.32 -3.59
CA LEU A 7 -5.04 1.78 -2.36
C LEU A 7 -5.23 0.77 -1.21
N SER A 8 -4.13 0.50 -0.52
CA SER A 8 -4.09 -0.28 0.73
C SER A 8 -3.64 0.56 1.93
N GLY A 9 -3.27 1.84 1.71
CA GLY A 9 -2.63 2.68 2.72
C GLY A 9 -1.13 2.43 2.88
N GLY A 10 -0.61 1.38 2.26
CA GLY A 10 0.82 1.05 2.25
C GLY A 10 1.63 1.87 1.23
N LYS A 11 2.93 1.90 1.45
CA LYS A 11 3.90 2.66 0.66
C LYS A 11 3.83 2.44 -0.86
N ASP A 12 3.60 1.18 -1.28
CA ASP A 12 3.73 0.80 -2.70
C ASP A 12 2.55 1.31 -3.52
N SER A 13 1.33 1.16 -3.01
CA SER A 13 0.12 1.67 -3.67
C SER A 13 0.13 3.20 -3.80
N LEU A 14 0.58 3.90 -2.76
CA LEU A 14 0.68 5.36 -2.77
C LEU A 14 1.85 5.86 -3.63
N TYR A 15 2.99 5.16 -3.63
CA TYR A 15 4.11 5.56 -4.48
C TYR A 15 3.82 5.29 -5.97
N ALA A 16 3.12 4.20 -6.30
CA ALA A 16 2.62 3.98 -7.66
C ALA A 16 1.72 5.14 -8.11
N SER A 17 0.79 5.57 -7.24
CA SER A 17 -0.09 6.71 -7.48
C SER A 17 0.68 8.02 -7.67
N TYR A 18 1.73 8.25 -6.87
CA TYR A 18 2.63 9.40 -7.03
C TYR A 18 3.33 9.40 -8.40
N ILE A 19 3.81 8.23 -8.86
CA ILE A 19 4.41 8.10 -10.18
C ILE A 19 3.40 8.46 -11.28
N ALA A 20 2.14 8.00 -11.18
CA ALA A 20 1.09 8.37 -12.13
C ALA A 20 0.89 9.89 -12.22
N MET A 21 0.85 10.56 -11.07
CA MET A 21 0.76 12.02 -11.00
C MET A 21 1.96 12.69 -11.67
N GLN A 22 3.18 12.17 -11.49
CA GLN A 22 4.38 12.70 -12.17
C GLN A 22 4.33 12.56 -13.71
N TYR A 23 3.61 11.56 -14.21
CA TYR A 23 3.30 11.44 -15.65
C TYR A 23 2.17 12.37 -16.12
N GLY A 24 1.61 13.21 -15.24
CA GLY A 24 0.49 14.10 -15.54
C GLY A 24 -0.84 13.37 -15.69
N TRP A 25 -0.98 12.17 -15.09
CA TRP A 25 -2.24 11.46 -15.06
C TRP A 25 -3.08 11.92 -13.87
N GLU A 26 -4.38 11.93 -14.07
CA GLU A 26 -5.36 12.31 -13.05
C GLU A 26 -5.82 11.07 -12.28
N ILE A 27 -5.58 11.03 -10.98
CA ILE A 27 -6.14 10.00 -10.11
C ILE A 27 -7.54 10.46 -9.71
N THR A 28 -8.55 9.82 -10.28
CA THR A 28 -9.95 10.22 -10.12
C THR A 28 -10.63 9.54 -8.95
N HIS A 29 -10.18 8.33 -8.58
CA HIS A 29 -10.76 7.51 -7.52
C HIS A 29 -9.70 6.70 -6.80
N ALA A 30 -9.89 6.53 -5.50
CA ALA A 30 -9.29 5.46 -4.71
C ALA A 30 -10.24 4.25 -4.72
N VAL A 31 -9.69 3.05 -4.90
CA VAL A 31 -10.44 1.80 -4.82
C VAL A 31 -9.76 0.90 -3.80
N THR A 32 -10.53 0.38 -2.85
CA THR A 32 -10.05 -0.50 -1.79
C THR A 32 -10.96 -1.70 -1.65
N ILE A 33 -10.38 -2.88 -1.65
CA ILE A 33 -11.08 -4.13 -1.32
C ILE A 33 -10.70 -4.53 0.09
N LYS A 34 -11.69 -4.60 1.00
CA LYS A 34 -11.51 -4.98 2.40
C LYS A 34 -11.85 -6.45 2.59
N PRO A 35 -10.88 -7.33 2.80
CA PRO A 35 -11.16 -8.72 3.08
C PRO A 35 -11.67 -8.91 4.51
N GLU A 36 -12.68 -9.78 4.71
CA GLU A 36 -13.19 -10.18 6.03
C GLU A 36 -12.21 -11.07 6.79
N LYS A 37 -11.29 -11.72 6.09
CA LYS A 37 -10.26 -12.64 6.61
C LYS A 37 -8.93 -12.37 5.93
N LEU A 38 -7.87 -13.07 6.37
CA LEU A 38 -6.56 -13.02 5.71
C LEU A 38 -6.70 -13.29 4.19
N SER A 39 -6.30 -12.33 3.40
CA SER A 39 -6.36 -12.36 1.94
C SER A 39 -4.98 -12.68 1.34
N TRP A 40 -5.00 -13.27 0.11
CA TRP A 40 -3.80 -13.46 -0.70
C TRP A 40 -3.48 -12.24 -1.57
N MET A 41 -4.45 -11.34 -1.76
CA MET A 41 -4.31 -10.17 -2.63
C MET A 41 -4.22 -8.86 -1.86
N TYR A 42 -4.89 -8.75 -0.71
CA TYR A 42 -5.11 -7.48 -0.04
C TYR A 42 -4.56 -7.49 1.37
N HIS A 43 -3.97 -6.36 1.77
CA HIS A 43 -3.54 -6.13 3.15
C HIS A 43 -4.75 -5.99 4.07
N THR A 44 -4.60 -6.44 5.30
CA THR A 44 -5.66 -6.36 6.32
C THR A 44 -5.33 -5.35 7.42
N GLU A 45 -4.04 -5.14 7.69
CA GLU A 45 -3.58 -4.26 8.73
C GLU A 45 -3.86 -2.80 8.38
N ASN A 46 -4.64 -2.13 9.26
CA ASN A 46 -4.97 -0.72 9.15
C ASN A 46 -5.72 -0.30 7.86
N ILE A 47 -6.31 -1.26 7.14
CA ILE A 47 -7.08 -1.00 5.90
C ILE A 47 -8.26 -0.04 6.14
N ASP A 48 -8.79 0.02 7.36
CA ASP A 48 -9.87 0.94 7.74
C ASP A 48 -9.47 2.42 7.68
N PHE A 49 -8.17 2.71 7.62
CA PHE A 49 -7.65 4.07 7.53
C PHE A 49 -7.34 4.52 6.10
N VAL A 50 -7.81 3.80 5.07
CA VAL A 50 -7.73 4.27 3.68
C VAL A 50 -8.68 5.43 3.41
N GLU A 51 -9.81 5.52 4.14
CA GLU A 51 -10.75 6.64 4.02
C GLU A 51 -10.09 8.01 4.31
N PRO A 52 -9.43 8.24 5.47
CA PRO A 52 -8.69 9.50 5.69
C PRO A 52 -7.54 9.73 4.70
N ILE A 53 -6.95 8.68 4.11
CA ILE A 53 -5.97 8.81 3.03
C ILE A 53 -6.64 9.41 1.78
N ALA A 54 -7.74 8.82 1.32
CA ALA A 54 -8.47 9.30 0.14
C ALA A 54 -8.99 10.72 0.36
N GLU A 55 -9.49 11.04 1.57
CA GLU A 55 -9.90 12.39 1.96
C GLU A 55 -8.72 13.37 1.86
N SER A 56 -7.55 13.00 2.38
CA SER A 56 -6.35 13.83 2.29
C SER A 56 -5.85 14.01 0.86
N MET A 57 -6.06 13.03 -0.01
CA MET A 57 -5.79 13.14 -1.45
C MET A 57 -6.85 13.96 -2.20
N GLY A 58 -8.00 14.27 -1.58
CA GLY A 58 -9.11 14.97 -2.21
C GLY A 58 -9.82 14.18 -3.30
N ILE A 59 -9.81 12.85 -3.23
CA ILE A 59 -10.43 11.95 -4.21
C ILE A 59 -11.50 11.06 -3.55
N PRO A 60 -12.57 10.67 -4.26
CA PRO A 60 -13.56 9.75 -3.75
C PRO A 60 -12.97 8.36 -3.52
N LEU A 61 -13.38 7.71 -2.43
CA LEU A 61 -13.07 6.32 -2.12
C LEU A 61 -14.23 5.42 -2.53
N ILE A 62 -13.93 4.37 -3.28
CA ILE A 62 -14.82 3.22 -3.51
C ILE A 62 -14.29 2.06 -2.69
N GLU A 63 -15.12 1.61 -1.77
CA GLU A 63 -14.79 0.52 -0.85
C GLU A 63 -15.74 -0.65 -1.06
N ARG A 64 -15.19 -1.85 -1.12
CA ARG A 64 -15.95 -3.10 -1.15
C ARG A 64 -15.40 -4.10 -0.16
N HIS A 65 -16.30 -4.86 0.45
CA HIS A 65 -15.94 -5.98 1.30
C HIS A 65 -15.94 -7.26 0.48
N THR A 66 -14.98 -8.13 0.76
CA THR A 66 -14.91 -9.47 0.14
C THR A 66 -14.77 -10.55 1.21
N VAL A 67 -15.34 -11.72 0.95
CA VAL A 67 -15.21 -12.89 1.84
C VAL A 67 -13.82 -13.53 1.79
N ALA A 68 -12.90 -12.95 1.02
CA ALA A 68 -11.50 -13.39 0.87
C ALA A 68 -11.32 -14.79 0.25
N GLU A 69 -12.29 -15.25 -0.56
CA GLU A 69 -12.09 -16.38 -1.46
C GLU A 69 -11.50 -15.89 -2.78
N LYS A 70 -10.56 -16.67 -3.35
CA LYS A 70 -9.72 -16.19 -4.47
C LYS A 70 -10.48 -15.68 -5.70
N GLU A 71 -11.65 -16.24 -5.98
CA GLU A 71 -12.48 -15.87 -7.13
C GLU A 71 -13.38 -14.68 -6.79
N ASP A 72 -13.88 -14.60 -5.56
CA ASP A 72 -14.72 -13.50 -5.08
C ASP A 72 -13.97 -12.19 -5.01
N GLU A 73 -12.68 -12.21 -4.58
CA GLU A 73 -11.81 -11.03 -4.58
C GLU A 73 -11.69 -10.38 -5.96
N LEU A 74 -11.68 -11.19 -7.03
CA LEU A 74 -11.60 -10.69 -8.41
C LEU A 74 -12.92 -10.07 -8.87
N GLU A 75 -14.01 -10.74 -8.58
CA GLU A 75 -15.34 -10.26 -8.96
C GLU A 75 -15.67 -8.96 -8.20
N ASP A 76 -15.34 -8.88 -6.92
CA ASP A 76 -15.51 -7.66 -6.12
C ASP A 76 -14.69 -6.48 -6.67
N LEU A 77 -13.44 -6.72 -7.10
CA LEU A 77 -12.64 -5.70 -7.75
C LEU A 77 -13.25 -5.28 -9.09
N LYS A 78 -13.70 -6.23 -9.88
CA LYS A 78 -14.36 -5.95 -11.17
C LYS A 78 -15.60 -5.09 -10.97
N ILE A 79 -16.48 -5.47 -10.06
CA ILE A 79 -17.69 -4.69 -9.73
C ILE A 79 -17.34 -3.30 -9.22
N ALA A 80 -16.26 -3.16 -8.43
CA ALA A 80 -15.81 -1.85 -7.94
C ALA A 80 -15.37 -0.91 -9.08
N LEU A 81 -14.84 -1.46 -10.18
CA LEU A 81 -14.34 -0.71 -11.34
C LEU A 81 -15.38 -0.52 -12.44
N GLU A 82 -16.43 -1.34 -12.45
CA GLU A 82 -17.44 -1.34 -13.52
C GLU A 82 -18.20 -0.02 -13.58
N GLY A 83 -18.33 0.52 -14.78
CA GLY A 83 -19.05 1.78 -15.03
C GLY A 83 -18.29 3.05 -14.66
N MET A 84 -17.04 2.95 -14.19
CA MET A 84 -16.19 4.12 -13.93
C MET A 84 -15.71 4.74 -15.25
N ASP A 85 -15.72 6.07 -15.34
CA ASP A 85 -15.13 6.83 -16.46
C ASP A 85 -13.61 6.96 -16.25
N ILE A 86 -12.88 5.88 -16.49
CA ILE A 86 -11.42 5.77 -16.30
C ILE A 86 -10.74 5.14 -17.52
N ASP A 87 -9.51 5.55 -17.79
CA ASP A 87 -8.66 4.96 -18.83
C ASP A 87 -7.89 3.72 -18.34
N GLY A 88 -7.74 3.58 -17.01
CA GLY A 88 -6.98 2.48 -16.44
C GLY A 88 -6.94 2.46 -14.93
N VAL A 89 -6.26 1.45 -14.42
CA VAL A 89 -6.04 1.18 -12.99
C VAL A 89 -4.56 1.17 -12.69
N ILE A 90 -4.15 1.74 -11.56
CA ILE A 90 -2.77 1.68 -11.07
C ILE A 90 -2.69 0.85 -9.81
N SER A 91 -1.67 0.00 -9.72
CA SER A 91 -1.38 -0.83 -8.54
C SER A 91 0.08 -0.76 -8.12
N GLY A 92 0.32 -1.00 -6.83
CA GLY A 92 1.65 -1.00 -6.22
C GLY A 92 2.41 -2.33 -6.33
N ALA A 93 1.99 -3.28 -7.16
CA ALA A 93 2.65 -4.58 -7.26
C ALA A 93 4.12 -4.43 -7.72
N ILE A 94 5.06 -5.03 -6.95
CA ILE A 94 6.50 -5.00 -7.24
C ILE A 94 6.97 -6.34 -7.83
N ALA A 95 6.53 -7.47 -7.27
CA ALA A 95 6.99 -8.81 -7.69
C ALA A 95 5.90 -9.90 -7.62
N SER A 96 4.69 -9.57 -7.16
CA SER A 96 3.59 -10.53 -7.07
C SER A 96 2.92 -10.77 -8.43
N GLU A 97 3.38 -11.77 -9.18
CA GLU A 97 2.72 -12.22 -10.42
C GLU A 97 1.23 -12.55 -10.16
N TYR A 98 0.92 -13.07 -8.98
CA TYR A 98 -0.43 -13.40 -8.58
C TYR A 98 -1.35 -12.18 -8.61
N GLN A 99 -0.93 -11.06 -8.01
CA GLN A 99 -1.69 -9.82 -8.00
C GLN A 99 -1.75 -9.20 -9.41
N ARG A 100 -0.60 -9.06 -10.07
CA ARG A 100 -0.48 -8.41 -11.36
C ARG A 100 -1.38 -9.05 -12.42
N THR A 101 -1.27 -10.36 -12.61
CA THR A 101 -2.02 -11.08 -13.66
C THR A 101 -3.53 -11.01 -13.44
N ARG A 102 -3.98 -10.96 -12.19
CA ARG A 102 -5.40 -10.83 -11.85
C ARG A 102 -5.95 -9.45 -12.17
N ILE A 103 -5.23 -8.41 -11.77
CA ILE A 103 -5.59 -7.02 -12.08
C ILE A 103 -5.59 -6.82 -13.60
N GLU A 104 -4.57 -7.31 -14.32
CA GLU A 104 -4.50 -7.25 -15.78
C GLU A 104 -5.70 -7.95 -16.46
N LYS A 105 -6.11 -9.12 -15.96
CA LYS A 105 -7.28 -9.83 -16.46
C LYS A 105 -8.56 -9.00 -16.33
N ILE A 106 -8.81 -8.44 -15.15
CA ILE A 106 -9.99 -7.59 -14.90
C ILE A 106 -9.96 -6.36 -15.80
N CYS A 107 -8.83 -5.68 -15.88
CA CYS A 107 -8.68 -4.51 -16.75
C CYS A 107 -8.94 -4.86 -18.22
N HIS A 108 -8.45 -6.02 -18.68
CA HIS A 108 -8.72 -6.51 -20.04
C HIS A 108 -10.21 -6.76 -20.27
N GLU A 109 -10.90 -7.41 -19.34
CA GLU A 109 -12.35 -7.68 -19.42
C GLU A 109 -13.19 -6.38 -19.46
N LEU A 110 -12.75 -5.35 -18.72
CA LEU A 110 -13.41 -4.04 -18.69
C LEU A 110 -12.97 -3.10 -19.83
N GLY A 111 -12.00 -3.50 -20.67
CA GLY A 111 -11.50 -2.68 -21.77
C GLY A 111 -10.66 -1.47 -21.32
N ILE A 112 -10.12 -1.51 -20.11
CA ILE A 112 -9.25 -0.47 -19.53
C ILE A 112 -7.80 -0.97 -19.38
N LYS A 113 -6.86 -0.06 -19.09
CA LYS A 113 -5.42 -0.40 -18.96
C LYS A 113 -5.05 -0.73 -17.52
N SER A 114 -4.07 -1.63 -17.35
CA SER A 114 -3.43 -1.89 -16.07
C SER A 114 -2.02 -1.30 -16.04
N PHE A 115 -1.67 -0.60 -14.96
CA PHE A 115 -0.36 0.01 -14.76
C PHE A 115 0.26 -0.46 -13.45
N THR A 116 1.48 -0.99 -13.55
CA THR A 116 2.28 -1.45 -12.42
C THR A 116 3.68 -0.82 -12.47
N PRO A 117 3.81 0.49 -12.16
CA PRO A 117 5.05 1.23 -12.39
C PRO A 117 6.22 0.79 -11.51
N LEU A 118 5.95 0.00 -10.47
CA LEU A 118 6.95 -0.51 -9.53
C LEU A 118 7.47 -1.90 -9.91
N TRP A 119 6.93 -2.48 -10.98
CA TRP A 119 7.21 -3.87 -11.36
C TRP A 119 8.72 -4.13 -11.52
N HIS A 120 9.23 -5.11 -10.77
CA HIS A 120 10.63 -5.55 -10.73
C HIS A 120 11.66 -4.44 -10.41
N LYS A 121 11.24 -3.34 -9.79
CA LYS A 121 12.19 -2.34 -9.30
C LYS A 121 13.03 -2.87 -8.14
N ASN A 122 14.26 -2.40 -8.04
CA ASN A 122 15.12 -2.71 -6.91
C ASN A 122 14.55 -2.13 -5.62
N GLY A 123 14.34 -2.98 -4.60
CA GLY A 123 13.65 -2.61 -3.35
C GLY A 123 14.37 -1.53 -2.54
N GLU A 124 15.72 -1.56 -2.48
CA GLU A 124 16.48 -0.54 -1.75
C GLU A 124 16.38 0.82 -2.45
N LEU A 125 16.57 0.83 -3.77
CA LEU A 125 16.45 2.05 -4.56
C LEU A 125 15.04 2.64 -4.45
N LEU A 126 14.01 1.78 -4.52
CA LEU A 126 12.62 2.18 -4.41
C LEU A 126 12.32 2.86 -3.06
N LEU A 127 12.79 2.30 -1.94
CA LEU A 127 12.62 2.93 -0.63
C LEU A 127 13.35 4.28 -0.54
N ARG A 128 14.56 4.39 -1.10
CA ARG A 128 15.30 5.65 -1.13
C ARG A 128 14.62 6.71 -1.99
N GLU A 129 14.02 6.31 -3.12
CA GLU A 129 13.21 7.19 -3.97
C GLU A 129 11.96 7.69 -3.21
N MET A 130 11.25 6.82 -2.48
CA MET A 130 10.10 7.20 -1.66
C MET A 130 10.47 8.22 -0.58
N VAL A 131 11.53 7.95 0.20
CA VAL A 131 12.02 8.87 1.23
C VAL A 131 12.49 10.18 0.61
N GLY A 132 13.22 10.13 -0.51
CA GLY A 132 13.66 11.32 -1.26
C GLY A 132 12.51 12.15 -1.84
N ALA A 133 11.38 11.52 -2.15
CA ALA A 133 10.16 12.18 -2.60
C ALA A 133 9.34 12.80 -1.45
N GLY A 134 9.75 12.62 -0.18
CA GLY A 134 9.07 13.18 0.97
C GLY A 134 7.97 12.29 1.54
N PHE A 135 8.03 10.98 1.30
CA PHE A 135 7.12 10.03 1.96
C PHE A 135 7.54 9.80 3.41
N GLU A 136 6.59 9.93 4.33
CA GLU A 136 6.71 9.53 5.73
C GLU A 136 5.98 8.21 5.92
N ILE A 137 6.75 7.13 6.08
CA ILE A 137 6.27 5.75 6.05
C ILE A 137 6.53 5.09 7.40
N ALA A 138 5.48 4.67 8.10
CA ALA A 138 5.58 3.90 9.32
C ALA A 138 5.50 2.39 9.04
N ILE A 139 6.32 1.59 9.72
CA ILE A 139 6.22 0.13 9.75
C ILE A 139 5.10 -0.24 10.72
N VAL A 140 4.08 -0.97 10.26
CA VAL A 140 2.91 -1.32 11.07
C VAL A 140 2.74 -2.82 11.31
N ALA A 141 3.46 -3.65 10.59
CA ALA A 141 3.55 -5.08 10.90
C ALA A 141 4.96 -5.60 10.60
N VAL A 142 5.39 -6.63 11.31
CA VAL A 142 6.65 -7.34 11.09
C VAL A 142 6.45 -8.85 11.32
N ALA A 143 7.09 -9.66 10.46
CA ALA A 143 6.96 -11.12 10.50
C ALA A 143 8.22 -11.86 10.02
N ALA A 144 9.41 -11.24 10.10
CA ALA A 144 10.65 -11.84 9.64
C ALA A 144 11.73 -11.85 10.71
N GLU A 145 12.65 -12.80 10.61
CA GLU A 145 13.83 -12.89 11.49
C GLU A 145 14.67 -11.62 11.39
N GLY A 146 15.01 -11.05 12.55
CA GLY A 146 15.77 -9.80 12.66
C GLY A 146 14.92 -8.53 12.71
N LEU A 147 13.61 -8.64 12.53
CA LEU A 147 12.66 -7.55 12.76
C LEU A 147 11.95 -7.79 14.10
N GLY A 148 12.38 -7.09 15.15
CA GLY A 148 11.78 -7.19 16.48
C GLY A 148 10.65 -6.18 16.70
N GLU A 149 10.09 -6.18 17.91
CA GLU A 149 8.99 -5.28 18.29
C GLU A 149 9.35 -3.79 18.14
N GLU A 150 10.64 -3.45 18.25
CA GLU A 150 11.17 -2.09 18.10
C GLU A 150 10.99 -1.51 16.68
N TRP A 151 10.70 -2.36 15.70
CA TRP A 151 10.40 -1.93 14.33
C TRP A 151 8.96 -1.41 14.19
N LEU A 152 8.05 -1.80 15.07
CA LEU A 152 6.65 -1.34 15.02
C LEU A 152 6.54 0.15 15.37
N GLY A 153 6.01 0.93 14.44
CA GLY A 153 5.88 2.38 14.52
C GLY A 153 7.14 3.13 14.07
N ARG A 154 8.19 2.43 13.66
CA ARG A 154 9.41 3.06 13.15
C ARG A 154 9.17 3.68 11.78
N ILE A 155 9.68 4.89 11.60
CA ILE A 155 9.65 5.58 10.29
C ILE A 155 10.79 5.05 9.43
N ILE A 156 10.49 4.80 8.15
CA ILE A 156 11.48 4.41 7.16
C ILE A 156 12.24 5.66 6.70
N ASP A 157 13.42 5.85 7.24
CA ASP A 157 14.42 6.83 6.87
C ASP A 157 15.66 6.16 6.25
N SER A 158 16.65 6.94 5.85
CA SER A 158 17.89 6.40 5.26
C SER A 158 18.61 5.41 6.19
N LYS A 159 18.58 5.64 7.51
CA LYS A 159 19.17 4.73 8.51
C LYS A 159 18.40 3.41 8.59
N CYS A 160 17.07 3.48 8.57
CA CYS A 160 16.20 2.31 8.53
C CYS A 160 16.48 1.46 7.27
N ILE A 161 16.63 2.09 6.10
CA ILE A 161 16.96 1.41 4.83
C ILE A 161 18.32 0.72 4.92
N ASP A 162 19.34 1.37 5.49
CA ASP A 162 20.66 0.77 5.68
C ASP A 162 20.61 -0.45 6.62
N GLU A 163 19.76 -0.42 7.63
CA GLU A 163 19.53 -1.56 8.53
C GLU A 163 18.79 -2.70 7.82
N LEU A 164 17.75 -2.42 7.03
CA LEU A 164 17.07 -3.41 6.18
C LEU A 164 18.04 -4.07 5.19
N SER A 165 18.96 -3.29 4.59
CA SER A 165 20.00 -3.82 3.70
C SER A 165 20.97 -4.76 4.42
N ARG A 166 21.29 -4.50 5.71
CA ARG A 166 22.08 -5.42 6.55
C ARG A 166 21.30 -6.70 6.88
N LEU A 167 20.01 -6.57 7.23
CA LEU A 167 19.14 -7.71 7.50
C LEU A 167 18.92 -8.57 6.24
N ASN A 168 18.80 -7.96 5.07
CA ASN A 168 18.75 -8.68 3.80
C ASN A 168 19.99 -9.56 3.60
N LYS A 169 21.20 -9.03 3.86
CA LYS A 169 22.46 -9.80 3.74
C LYS A 169 22.52 -10.95 4.73
N LYS A 170 22.01 -10.76 5.96
CA LYS A 170 22.12 -11.73 7.05
C LYS A 170 21.00 -12.76 7.07
N TYR A 171 19.77 -12.32 6.91
CA TYR A 171 18.56 -13.12 7.09
C TYR A 171 17.71 -13.26 5.83
N ARG A 172 18.12 -12.66 4.71
CA ARG A 172 17.37 -12.65 3.45
C ARG A 172 16.04 -11.92 3.51
N VAL A 173 15.85 -11.03 4.47
CA VAL A 173 14.67 -10.14 4.55
C VAL A 173 14.55 -9.36 3.24
N ASN A 174 13.40 -9.38 2.61
CA ASN A 174 13.16 -8.56 1.43
C ASN A 174 13.14 -7.07 1.83
N ILE A 175 13.99 -6.25 1.20
CA ILE A 175 14.17 -4.85 1.58
C ILE A 175 12.88 -4.04 1.38
N SER A 176 12.07 -4.38 0.37
CA SER A 176 10.77 -3.73 0.12
C SER A 176 9.59 -4.35 0.89
N GLY A 177 9.80 -5.47 1.61
CA GLY A 177 8.74 -6.14 2.37
C GLY A 177 7.77 -6.98 1.52
N GLU A 178 8.09 -7.24 0.26
CA GLU A 178 7.22 -7.95 -0.70
C GLU A 178 6.89 -9.41 -0.31
N GLY A 179 7.67 -10.03 0.55
CA GLY A 179 7.41 -11.38 1.06
C GLY A 179 6.56 -11.41 2.33
N GLY A 180 5.99 -10.28 2.76
CA GLY A 180 5.25 -10.17 4.02
C GLY A 180 6.15 -10.04 5.24
N GLU A 181 7.44 -9.69 5.04
CA GLU A 181 8.39 -9.49 6.14
C GLU A 181 8.00 -8.33 7.03
N TYR A 182 7.43 -7.29 6.42
CA TYR A 182 6.84 -6.15 7.11
C TYR A 182 5.78 -5.47 6.26
N GLU A 183 4.85 -4.78 6.91
CA GLU A 183 3.84 -3.94 6.29
C GLU A 183 3.97 -2.49 6.74
N THR A 184 3.41 -1.58 5.96
CA THR A 184 3.60 -0.15 6.12
C THR A 184 2.30 0.62 6.04
N PHE A 185 2.29 1.79 6.69
CA PHE A 185 1.25 2.80 6.58
C PHE A 185 1.89 4.16 6.29
N VAL A 186 1.36 4.90 5.31
CA VAL A 186 1.91 6.20 4.92
C VAL A 186 1.22 7.30 5.72
N LEU A 187 2.01 8.02 6.49
CA LEU A 187 1.56 9.14 7.32
C LEU A 187 1.52 10.45 6.55
N ASP A 188 2.48 10.64 5.64
CA ASP A 188 2.54 11.80 4.76
C ASP A 188 3.20 11.46 3.41
N CYS A 189 2.78 12.14 2.35
CA CYS A 189 3.40 12.08 1.04
C CYS A 189 2.96 13.28 0.18
N PRO A 190 3.59 13.51 -0.99
CA PRO A 190 3.23 14.63 -1.87
C PRO A 190 1.80 14.59 -2.43
N LEU A 191 1.11 13.44 -2.36
CA LEU A 191 -0.29 13.31 -2.77
C LEU A 191 -1.28 13.87 -1.75
N TYR A 192 -0.87 14.01 -0.49
CA TYR A 192 -1.73 14.43 0.61
C TYR A 192 -1.81 15.95 0.70
N ALA A 193 -3.00 16.49 0.88
CA ALA A 193 -3.21 17.89 1.27
C ALA A 193 -2.92 18.11 2.77
N LYS A 194 -3.20 17.09 3.59
CA LYS A 194 -2.99 17.09 5.05
C LYS A 194 -2.26 15.81 5.45
N LYS A 195 -1.33 15.90 6.39
CA LYS A 195 -0.67 14.70 6.94
C LYS A 195 -1.57 13.97 7.94
N LEU A 196 -1.35 12.67 8.10
CA LEU A 196 -2.04 11.83 9.06
C LEU A 196 -1.22 11.69 10.34
N ILE A 197 -1.80 12.02 11.48
CA ILE A 197 -1.19 11.85 12.79
C ILE A 197 -1.88 10.70 13.50
N VAL A 198 -1.11 9.68 13.86
CA VAL A 198 -1.60 8.58 14.69
C VAL A 198 -1.73 9.07 16.13
N GLU A 199 -2.97 9.21 16.62
CA GLU A 199 -3.26 9.62 17.99
C GLU A 199 -3.28 8.45 18.97
N LYS A 200 -3.70 7.27 18.49
CA LYS A 200 -3.77 6.06 19.29
C LYS A 200 -3.45 4.85 18.43
N ALA A 201 -2.55 4.01 18.91
CA ALA A 201 -2.24 2.70 18.35
C ALA A 201 -1.92 1.71 19.47
N GLU A 202 -2.10 0.44 19.20
CA GLU A 202 -1.82 -0.67 20.12
C GLU A 202 -0.86 -1.64 19.44
N LYS A 203 0.19 -2.03 20.15
CA LYS A 203 1.13 -3.04 19.69
C LYS A 203 0.67 -4.41 20.17
N GLU A 204 0.68 -5.36 19.26
CA GLU A 204 0.49 -6.79 19.55
C GLU A 204 1.75 -7.52 19.10
N TRP A 205 2.29 -8.39 19.98
CA TRP A 205 3.50 -9.17 19.68
C TRP A 205 3.32 -10.61 20.11
N GLU A 206 3.41 -11.54 19.16
CA GLU A 206 3.29 -12.96 19.44
C GLU A 206 4.23 -13.77 18.52
N ARG A 207 5.02 -14.67 19.11
CA ARG A 207 5.84 -15.68 18.41
C ARG A 207 6.72 -15.12 17.29
N GLY A 208 7.36 -13.96 17.52
CA GLY A 208 8.25 -13.34 16.54
C GLY A 208 7.56 -12.58 15.42
N ARG A 209 6.28 -12.30 15.57
CA ARG A 209 5.48 -11.44 14.70
C ARG A 209 4.83 -10.35 15.52
N GLY A 210 4.60 -9.21 14.92
CA GLY A 210 3.91 -8.12 15.60
C GLY A 210 3.17 -7.21 14.65
N THR A 211 2.14 -6.56 15.20
CA THR A 211 1.35 -5.55 14.51
C THR A 211 1.22 -4.30 15.36
N LEU A 212 1.13 -3.16 14.70
CA LEU A 212 0.75 -1.88 15.25
C LEU A 212 -0.67 -1.55 14.74
N GLY A 213 -1.67 -1.97 15.50
CA GLY A 213 -3.07 -1.66 15.19
C GLY A 213 -3.36 -0.20 15.47
N ILE A 214 -3.49 0.59 14.42
CA ILE A 214 -3.92 2.00 14.53
C ILE A 214 -5.38 2.00 15.00
N LYS A 215 -5.70 2.83 15.99
CA LYS A 215 -7.06 2.96 16.54
C LYS A 215 -7.67 4.32 16.27
N LYS A 216 -6.81 5.32 16.05
CA LYS A 216 -7.28 6.68 15.77
C LYS A 216 -6.22 7.47 15.02
N VAL A 217 -6.64 8.13 13.96
CA VAL A 217 -5.85 9.14 13.25
C VAL A 217 -6.59 10.49 13.26
N ARG A 218 -5.85 11.57 13.14
CA ARG A 218 -6.37 12.89 12.78
C ARG A 218 -5.58 13.45 11.60
N MET A 219 -6.21 14.32 10.86
CA MET A 219 -5.54 15.09 9.82
C MET A 219 -4.99 16.40 10.38
N GLU A 220 -3.82 16.81 9.93
CA GLU A 220 -3.14 18.04 10.31
C GLU A 220 -2.63 18.77 9.07
N ASP A 221 -2.79 20.07 9.01
CA ASP A 221 -2.27 20.89 7.92
C ASP A 221 -0.74 20.81 7.86
N LYS A 222 -0.18 20.84 6.62
CA LYS A 222 1.27 20.77 6.38
C LYS A 222 1.95 22.11 6.57
#